data_2b169f287a596e731b782d8b9c857a59
#
_entry.id   2b169f287a596e731b782d8b9c857a59
#
_cell.length_a   1.000
_cell.length_b   1.000
_cell.length_c   1.000
_cell.angle_alpha   90.00
_cell.angle_beta   90.00
_cell.angle_gamma   90.00
#
_symmetry.space_group_name_H-M   'P 1'
#
loop_
_entity.id
_entity.type
_entity.pdbx_description
1 polymer ?
#
loop_
_entity_poly.entity_id
_entity_poly.type
_entity_poly.pdbx_seq_one_letter_code
_entity_poly.pdbx_strand_id
1 'polypeptide(L)'
;MQNFQPVLLGSDANVYGMARSFYTAYGVVSDVICKAVLVACRNTKLVRIAKVEPKLEEDEVFVATLLDYAKAHAGTPLVLVSCADGYTILLARHREALAPYFRFACPDLATVLTLDIKDNFYRACDAYGLDHPRTATCTAQNYKTAEIPFDFPVIIKPSNSMAYWNCHFPHKKKVFLAQNREDFDAITTAIYGSEYQDDLILQEYIPGDDGCMRVLNAYCGLDGKVRLLALGRPLLEEQTPEGIGNYAAIMSIKDEELMGRMKAFLEDVGWEGFSNFDMKYDSRDGQYKLFEMNPRQGRSSFFVTASGYNLAKWLVEDVVENKPQGLTIADTRHLWMIAPAGIIKKYLKDQELLAEVRKLMKEGKVSHQLFCKEDFTLKRAIWYVKNQLNNYRKYKRYFGNKSLRD
;
A
#
# COMPACT_ATOMS: atom_id res chain seq x y z
N MET A 1 -25.64 -19.23 -5.88
CA MET A 1 -24.41 -19.12 -5.05
C MET A 1 -23.26 -19.10 -6.01
N GLN A 2 -22.42 -18.06 -5.93
CA GLN A 2 -21.22 -18.02 -6.77
C GLN A 2 -20.25 -19.11 -6.31
N ASN A 3 -19.80 -19.91 -7.27
CA ASN A 3 -19.03 -21.12 -7.00
C ASN A 3 -17.53 -20.83 -7.15
N PHE A 4 -16.96 -19.94 -6.32
CA PHE A 4 -15.52 -19.71 -6.26
C PHE A 4 -15.06 -19.47 -4.81
N GLN A 5 -13.77 -19.69 -4.54
CA GLN A 5 -13.15 -19.46 -3.24
C GLN A 5 -12.03 -18.43 -3.37
N PRO A 6 -12.11 -17.26 -2.69
CA PRO A 6 -10.99 -16.33 -2.60
C PRO A 6 -9.87 -16.89 -1.71
N VAL A 7 -8.64 -16.81 -2.17
CA VAL A 7 -7.41 -17.19 -1.48
C VAL A 7 -6.50 -15.96 -1.39
N LEU A 8 -6.30 -15.45 -0.18
CA LEU A 8 -5.56 -14.21 0.05
C LEU A 8 -4.20 -14.52 0.68
N LEU A 9 -3.13 -13.95 0.12
CA LEU A 9 -1.77 -14.12 0.61
C LEU A 9 -1.38 -12.98 1.55
N GLY A 10 -1.03 -13.33 2.79
CA GLY A 10 -0.74 -12.38 3.86
C GLY A 10 -1.78 -12.39 4.98
N SER A 11 -1.74 -11.45 5.94
CA SER A 11 -2.72 -11.39 7.05
C SER A 11 -2.86 -10.02 7.70
N ASP A 12 -2.43 -8.98 7.04
CA ASP A 12 -2.48 -7.60 7.53
C ASP A 12 -3.82 -6.89 7.27
N ALA A 13 -3.86 -5.58 7.39
CA ALA A 13 -5.04 -4.77 7.13
C ALA A 13 -5.45 -4.77 5.64
N ASN A 14 -4.51 -4.99 4.71
CA ASN A 14 -4.80 -5.16 3.30
C ASN A 14 -5.64 -6.42 3.05
N VAL A 15 -5.17 -7.57 3.56
CA VAL A 15 -5.91 -8.85 3.49
C VAL A 15 -7.30 -8.72 4.08
N TYR A 16 -7.42 -8.10 5.25
CA TYR A 16 -8.73 -7.87 5.86
C TYR A 16 -9.63 -6.98 5.00
N GLY A 17 -9.08 -5.94 4.37
CA GLY A 17 -9.81 -5.08 3.44
C GLY A 17 -10.33 -5.84 2.22
N MET A 18 -9.49 -6.69 1.61
CA MET A 18 -9.90 -7.54 0.48
C MET A 18 -10.94 -8.59 0.91
N ALA A 19 -10.78 -9.24 2.06
CA ALA A 19 -11.79 -10.16 2.59
C ALA A 19 -13.14 -9.47 2.81
N ARG A 20 -13.15 -8.22 3.29
CA ARG A 20 -14.38 -7.41 3.36
C ARG A 20 -14.97 -7.13 1.99
N SER A 21 -14.14 -6.85 0.99
CA SER A 21 -14.60 -6.61 -0.38
C SER A 21 -15.29 -7.85 -0.96
N PHE A 22 -14.69 -9.03 -0.80
CA PHE A 22 -15.31 -10.30 -1.22
C PHE A 22 -16.62 -10.59 -0.46
N TYR A 23 -16.61 -10.40 0.85
CA TYR A 23 -17.80 -10.66 1.66
C TYR A 23 -18.94 -9.67 1.31
N THR A 24 -18.63 -8.39 1.13
CA THR A 24 -19.64 -7.38 0.79
C THR A 24 -20.24 -7.60 -0.60
N ALA A 25 -19.43 -8.05 -1.58
CA ALA A 25 -19.92 -8.26 -2.94
C ALA A 25 -20.63 -9.61 -3.12
N TYR A 26 -20.15 -10.66 -2.44
CA TYR A 26 -20.50 -12.04 -2.76
C TYR A 26 -20.94 -12.88 -1.57
N GLY A 27 -20.84 -12.36 -0.34
CA GLY A 27 -21.14 -13.12 0.89
C GLY A 27 -20.14 -14.25 1.17
N VAL A 28 -18.97 -14.25 0.53
CA VAL A 28 -17.98 -15.33 0.61
C VAL A 28 -16.91 -15.01 1.64
N VAL A 29 -16.61 -15.97 2.51
CA VAL A 29 -15.49 -15.93 3.45
C VAL A 29 -14.20 -16.26 2.71
N SER A 30 -13.17 -15.45 2.87
CA SER A 30 -11.89 -15.65 2.20
C SER A 30 -10.99 -16.60 2.99
N ASP A 31 -10.29 -17.50 2.29
CA ASP A 31 -9.21 -18.29 2.87
C ASP A 31 -7.91 -17.48 2.85
N VAL A 32 -7.13 -17.63 3.90
CA VAL A 32 -5.86 -16.92 4.07
C VAL A 32 -4.72 -17.91 4.24
N ILE A 33 -3.69 -17.71 3.43
CA ILE A 33 -2.40 -18.40 3.54
C ILE A 33 -1.35 -17.35 3.90
N CYS A 34 -0.61 -17.53 5.00
CA CYS A 34 0.29 -16.50 5.53
C CYS A 34 1.47 -17.07 6.32
N LYS A 35 2.52 -16.27 6.50
CA LYS A 35 3.66 -16.62 7.37
C LYS A 35 3.28 -16.64 8.85
N ALA A 36 2.46 -15.69 9.27
CA ALA A 36 1.98 -15.56 10.63
C ALA A 36 0.63 -14.83 10.62
N VAL A 37 -0.22 -15.10 11.60
CA VAL A 37 -1.54 -14.44 11.70
C VAL A 37 -1.38 -13.10 12.40
N LEU A 38 -1.51 -12.01 11.66
CA LEU A 38 -1.49 -10.65 12.20
C LEU A 38 -2.85 -10.26 12.79
N VAL A 39 -2.84 -9.19 13.59
CA VAL A 39 -3.98 -8.79 14.43
C VAL A 39 -5.24 -8.48 13.61
N ALA A 40 -5.09 -7.94 12.40
CA ALA A 40 -6.22 -7.58 11.53
C ALA A 40 -7.07 -8.79 11.15
N CYS A 41 -6.45 -9.95 10.96
CA CYS A 41 -7.11 -11.21 10.58
C CYS A 41 -7.45 -12.13 11.77
N ARG A 42 -7.20 -11.69 13.01
CA ARG A 42 -7.59 -12.48 14.20
C ARG A 42 -9.05 -12.26 14.60
N ASN A 43 -9.70 -13.32 15.05
CA ASN A 43 -11.08 -13.29 15.59
C ASN A 43 -12.10 -12.66 14.64
N THR A 44 -11.92 -12.79 13.34
CA THR A 44 -12.84 -12.32 12.29
C THR A 44 -13.67 -13.46 11.74
N LYS A 45 -14.88 -13.16 11.30
CA LYS A 45 -15.76 -14.09 10.56
C LYS A 45 -15.54 -14.05 9.05
N LEU A 46 -14.80 -13.04 8.55
CA LEU A 46 -14.61 -12.78 7.13
C LEU A 46 -13.41 -13.52 6.56
N VAL A 47 -12.57 -14.08 7.44
CA VAL A 47 -11.34 -14.77 7.09
C VAL A 47 -11.29 -16.11 7.77
N ARG A 48 -10.96 -17.16 7.02
CA ARG A 48 -10.57 -18.48 7.52
C ARG A 48 -9.06 -18.65 7.28
N ILE A 49 -8.29 -18.89 8.34
CA ILE A 49 -6.88 -19.20 8.21
C ILE A 49 -6.75 -20.63 7.68
N ALA A 50 -6.44 -20.76 6.40
CA ALA A 50 -6.29 -22.05 5.73
C ALA A 50 -4.92 -22.66 6.01
N LYS A 51 -3.86 -21.84 6.02
CA LYS A 51 -2.50 -22.31 6.28
C LYS A 51 -1.66 -21.20 6.92
N VAL A 52 -0.88 -21.58 7.92
CA VAL A 52 0.24 -20.76 8.42
C VAL A 52 1.51 -21.49 8.04
N GLU A 53 2.35 -20.85 7.23
CA GLU A 53 3.62 -21.39 6.75
C GLU A 53 4.72 -20.33 6.97
N PRO A 54 5.57 -20.47 8.01
CA PRO A 54 6.60 -19.48 8.32
C PRO A 54 7.59 -19.21 7.20
N LYS A 55 7.80 -20.21 6.33
CA LYS A 55 8.71 -20.14 5.19
C LYS A 55 8.01 -19.83 3.86
N LEU A 56 6.80 -19.29 3.90
CA LEU A 56 5.97 -19.02 2.71
C LEU A 56 6.65 -18.09 1.66
N GLU A 57 7.69 -17.37 2.02
CA GLU A 57 8.44 -16.50 1.11
C GLU A 57 9.58 -17.22 0.40
N GLU A 58 9.86 -18.49 0.72
CA GLU A 58 10.79 -19.35 -0.03
C GLU A 58 10.08 -19.93 -1.28
N ASP A 59 10.70 -19.81 -2.45
CA ASP A 59 10.09 -20.15 -3.75
C ASP A 59 9.46 -21.55 -3.78
N GLU A 60 10.18 -22.58 -3.37
CA GLU A 60 9.70 -23.97 -3.38
C GLU A 60 8.54 -24.18 -2.40
N VAL A 61 8.64 -23.58 -1.20
CA VAL A 61 7.61 -23.68 -0.16
C VAL A 61 6.34 -22.96 -0.59
N PHE A 62 6.48 -21.79 -1.24
CA PHE A 62 5.37 -21.04 -1.79
C PHE A 62 4.57 -21.87 -2.79
N VAL A 63 5.23 -22.39 -3.80
CA VAL A 63 4.60 -23.22 -4.84
C VAL A 63 3.96 -24.46 -4.26
N ALA A 64 4.72 -25.23 -3.44
CA ALA A 64 4.21 -26.48 -2.83
C ALA A 64 2.95 -26.19 -1.98
N THR A 65 2.99 -25.15 -1.13
CA THR A 65 1.87 -24.78 -0.27
C THR A 65 0.60 -24.46 -1.07
N LEU A 66 0.73 -23.70 -2.15
CA LEU A 66 -0.40 -23.32 -3.00
C LEU A 66 -0.94 -24.50 -3.80
N LEU A 67 -0.08 -25.32 -4.38
CA LEU A 67 -0.51 -26.52 -5.12
C LEU A 67 -1.20 -27.55 -4.22
N ASP A 68 -0.73 -27.77 -2.99
CA ASP A 68 -1.38 -28.66 -2.03
C ASP A 68 -2.75 -28.11 -1.63
N TYR A 69 -2.86 -26.80 -1.41
CA TYR A 69 -4.15 -26.15 -1.16
C TYR A 69 -5.10 -26.35 -2.36
N ALA A 70 -4.63 -26.14 -3.58
CA ALA A 70 -5.44 -26.28 -4.80
C ALA A 70 -5.92 -27.71 -5.01
N LYS A 71 -5.05 -28.72 -4.77
CA LYS A 71 -5.44 -30.16 -4.85
C LYS A 71 -6.54 -30.48 -3.85
N ALA A 72 -6.45 -29.96 -2.62
CA ALA A 72 -7.46 -30.18 -1.58
C ALA A 72 -8.81 -29.52 -1.90
N HIS A 73 -8.85 -28.54 -2.82
CA HIS A 73 -10.04 -27.83 -3.24
C HIS A 73 -10.39 -28.05 -4.72
N ALA A 74 -10.01 -29.21 -5.27
CA ALA A 74 -10.29 -29.56 -6.66
C ALA A 74 -11.77 -29.42 -6.99
N GLY A 75 -12.07 -28.84 -8.16
CA GLY A 75 -13.45 -28.60 -8.62
C GLY A 75 -14.04 -27.24 -8.21
N THR A 76 -13.36 -26.46 -7.36
CA THR A 76 -13.77 -25.10 -7.01
C THR A 76 -12.83 -24.09 -7.68
N PRO A 77 -13.32 -23.10 -8.46
CA PRO A 77 -12.49 -22.03 -8.96
C PRO A 77 -11.84 -21.24 -7.80
N LEU A 78 -10.53 -21.17 -7.77
CA LEU A 78 -9.78 -20.50 -6.73
C LEU A 78 -9.31 -19.13 -7.25
N VAL A 79 -9.69 -18.03 -6.55
CA VAL A 79 -9.28 -16.67 -6.90
C VAL A 79 -8.15 -16.26 -5.99
N LEU A 80 -6.92 -16.20 -6.53
CA LEU A 80 -5.72 -15.89 -5.78
C LEU A 80 -5.42 -14.38 -5.80
N VAL A 81 -5.19 -13.79 -4.62
CA VAL A 81 -4.86 -12.36 -4.47
C VAL A 81 -3.64 -12.21 -3.59
N SER A 82 -2.59 -11.64 -4.15
CA SER A 82 -1.43 -11.19 -3.36
C SER A 82 -1.77 -9.88 -2.64
N CYS A 83 -1.45 -9.82 -1.35
CA CYS A 83 -1.70 -8.63 -0.53
C CYS A 83 -0.40 -8.02 0.05
N ALA A 84 0.75 -8.42 -0.49
CA ALA A 84 2.06 -7.84 -0.19
C ALA A 84 2.97 -7.93 -1.42
N ASP A 85 3.91 -7.01 -1.56
CA ASP A 85 4.79 -6.89 -2.73
C ASP A 85 5.57 -8.19 -2.97
N GLY A 86 6.17 -8.77 -1.93
CA GLY A 86 6.89 -10.05 -2.02
C GLY A 86 6.03 -11.21 -2.52
N TYR A 87 4.75 -11.28 -2.14
CA TYR A 87 3.85 -12.31 -2.67
C TYR A 87 3.45 -12.05 -4.11
N THR A 88 3.40 -10.79 -4.56
CA THR A 88 3.16 -10.49 -5.98
C THR A 88 4.35 -10.90 -6.83
N ILE A 89 5.59 -10.64 -6.36
CA ILE A 89 6.82 -11.07 -7.04
C ILE A 89 6.86 -12.60 -7.15
N LEU A 90 6.56 -13.33 -6.07
CA LEU A 90 6.50 -14.79 -6.08
C LEU A 90 5.40 -15.31 -7.02
N LEU A 91 4.22 -14.68 -7.01
CA LEU A 91 3.13 -15.03 -7.91
C LEU A 91 3.51 -14.82 -9.38
N ALA A 92 4.14 -13.69 -9.71
CA ALA A 92 4.62 -13.40 -11.06
C ALA A 92 5.72 -14.39 -11.50
N ARG A 93 6.65 -14.72 -10.60
CA ARG A 93 7.74 -15.69 -10.87
C ARG A 93 7.21 -17.09 -11.16
N HIS A 94 6.18 -17.52 -10.44
CA HIS A 94 5.62 -18.86 -10.55
C HIS A 94 4.26 -18.89 -11.28
N ARG A 95 3.96 -17.85 -12.07
CA ARG A 95 2.69 -17.65 -12.78
C ARG A 95 2.29 -18.90 -13.57
N GLU A 96 3.20 -19.46 -14.36
CA GLU A 96 2.91 -20.62 -15.21
C GLU A 96 2.54 -21.88 -14.41
N ALA A 97 3.22 -22.11 -13.28
CA ALA A 97 2.92 -23.25 -12.41
C ALA A 97 1.58 -23.13 -11.68
N LEU A 98 1.16 -21.89 -11.39
CA LEU A 98 -0.05 -21.62 -10.61
C LEU A 98 -1.30 -21.38 -11.47
N ALA A 99 -1.17 -20.89 -12.70
CA ALA A 99 -2.28 -20.57 -13.59
C ALA A 99 -3.24 -21.74 -13.90
N PRO A 100 -2.81 -23.02 -13.97
CA PRO A 100 -3.74 -24.13 -14.13
C PRO A 100 -4.72 -24.32 -12.96
N TYR A 101 -4.36 -23.84 -11.77
CA TYR A 101 -5.10 -24.09 -10.52
C TYR A 101 -5.81 -22.85 -9.98
N PHE A 102 -5.30 -21.68 -10.27
CA PHE A 102 -5.79 -20.42 -9.72
C PHE A 102 -6.20 -19.44 -10.81
N ARG A 103 -7.18 -18.59 -10.50
CA ARG A 103 -7.57 -17.42 -11.29
C ARG A 103 -6.99 -16.20 -10.61
N PHE A 104 -6.21 -15.41 -11.33
CA PHE A 104 -5.60 -14.17 -10.82
C PHE A 104 -5.26 -13.24 -11.99
N ALA A 105 -5.11 -11.97 -11.69
CA ALA A 105 -4.54 -10.97 -12.59
C ALA A 105 -3.21 -10.50 -11.98
N CYS A 106 -2.12 -10.74 -12.68
CA CYS A 106 -0.76 -10.39 -12.27
C CYS A 106 0.11 -10.31 -13.53
N PRO A 107 0.93 -9.27 -13.73
CA PRO A 107 1.83 -9.18 -14.88
C PRO A 107 2.92 -10.26 -14.80
N ASP A 108 3.72 -10.36 -15.87
CA ASP A 108 4.96 -11.12 -15.82
C ASP A 108 5.98 -10.53 -14.84
N LEU A 109 6.97 -11.33 -14.45
CA LEU A 109 7.97 -10.93 -13.46
C LEU A 109 8.80 -9.71 -13.90
N ALA A 110 9.13 -9.59 -15.19
CA ALA A 110 9.93 -8.47 -15.68
C ALA A 110 9.18 -7.14 -15.54
N THR A 111 7.90 -7.13 -15.87
CA THR A 111 7.00 -5.98 -15.70
C THR A 111 6.84 -5.61 -14.22
N VAL A 112 6.63 -6.60 -13.33
CA VAL A 112 6.56 -6.36 -11.89
C VAL A 112 7.84 -5.72 -11.37
N LEU A 113 9.01 -6.31 -11.68
CA LEU A 113 10.30 -5.80 -11.20
C LEU A 113 10.67 -4.43 -11.80
N THR A 114 10.20 -4.12 -13.00
CA THR A 114 10.41 -2.80 -13.60
C THR A 114 9.71 -1.70 -12.80
N LEU A 115 8.55 -1.97 -12.22
CA LEU A 115 7.78 -0.94 -11.51
C LEU A 115 7.91 -1.01 -9.99
N ASP A 116 8.31 -2.16 -9.42
CA ASP A 116 8.57 -2.32 -7.98
C ASP A 116 9.95 -1.79 -7.56
N ILE A 117 10.97 -1.94 -8.42
CA ILE A 117 12.32 -1.44 -8.15
C ILE A 117 12.38 0.06 -8.43
N LYS A 118 12.70 0.87 -7.42
CA LYS A 118 12.63 2.34 -7.49
C LYS A 118 13.38 2.96 -8.66
N ASP A 119 14.61 2.52 -8.93
CA ASP A 119 15.42 3.07 -10.03
C ASP A 119 14.79 2.77 -11.40
N ASN A 120 14.21 1.59 -11.55
CA ASN A 120 13.50 1.19 -12.76
C ASN A 120 12.18 1.98 -12.89
N PHE A 121 11.45 2.12 -11.79
CA PHE A 121 10.22 2.90 -11.74
C PHE A 121 10.44 4.37 -12.13
N TYR A 122 11.49 5.01 -11.61
CA TYR A 122 11.80 6.40 -11.97
C TYR A 122 12.23 6.53 -13.43
N ARG A 123 13.00 5.59 -13.97
CA ARG A 123 13.28 5.56 -15.42
C ARG A 123 12.02 5.40 -16.27
N ALA A 124 11.08 4.58 -15.81
CA ALA A 124 9.78 4.48 -16.46
C ALA A 124 9.01 5.81 -16.34
N CYS A 125 8.99 6.45 -15.18
CA CYS A 125 8.37 7.77 -15.00
C CYS A 125 8.94 8.79 -16.00
N ASP A 126 10.27 8.87 -16.14
CA ASP A 126 10.94 9.78 -17.09
C ASP A 126 10.48 9.51 -18.53
N ALA A 127 10.41 8.23 -18.94
CA ALA A 127 10.00 7.85 -20.29
C ALA A 127 8.57 8.26 -20.63
N TYR A 128 7.69 8.36 -19.61
CA TYR A 128 6.29 8.74 -19.75
C TYR A 128 5.99 10.18 -19.31
N GLY A 129 7.01 10.97 -19.00
CA GLY A 129 6.85 12.36 -18.54
C GLY A 129 6.08 12.46 -17.22
N LEU A 130 6.17 11.44 -16.35
CA LEU A 130 5.61 11.45 -15.00
C LEU A 130 6.66 11.97 -14.04
N ASP A 131 6.30 12.99 -13.29
CA ASP A 131 7.25 13.61 -12.36
C ASP A 131 7.50 12.71 -11.14
N HIS A 132 8.74 12.66 -10.69
CA HIS A 132 9.15 12.02 -9.45
C HIS A 132 10.15 12.91 -8.70
N PRO A 133 10.39 12.68 -7.40
CA PRO A 133 11.43 13.43 -6.69
C PRO A 133 12.80 13.17 -7.31
N ARG A 134 13.62 14.21 -7.48
CA ARG A 134 15.01 14.03 -7.89
C ARG A 134 15.72 13.10 -6.93
N THR A 135 16.49 12.17 -7.48
CA THR A 135 17.12 11.10 -6.71
C THR A 135 18.57 10.96 -7.11
N ALA A 136 19.44 10.70 -6.14
CA ALA A 136 20.84 10.37 -6.32
C ALA A 136 21.20 9.19 -5.44
N THR A 137 22.35 8.56 -5.70
CA THR A 137 22.85 7.43 -4.92
C THR A 137 24.14 7.81 -4.21
N CYS A 138 24.26 7.37 -2.97
CA CYS A 138 25.46 7.51 -2.16
C CYS A 138 25.92 6.13 -1.71
N THR A 139 27.20 5.82 -1.88
CA THR A 139 27.79 4.53 -1.57
C THR A 139 28.72 4.59 -0.36
N ALA A 140 29.07 3.44 0.22
CA ALA A 140 30.06 3.35 1.29
C ALA A 140 31.45 3.92 0.90
N GLN A 141 31.76 3.95 -0.40
CA GLN A 141 33.04 4.46 -0.92
C GLN A 141 33.03 5.99 -1.11
N ASN A 142 31.86 6.59 -1.42
CA ASN A 142 31.80 8.00 -1.79
C ASN A 142 31.01 8.89 -0.83
N TYR A 143 30.41 8.38 0.24
CA TYR A 143 29.48 9.15 1.07
C TYR A 143 30.06 10.45 1.65
N LYS A 144 31.37 10.51 1.90
CA LYS A 144 32.05 11.72 2.38
C LYS A 144 32.19 12.83 1.32
N THR A 145 32.24 12.43 0.06
CA THR A 145 32.44 13.33 -1.09
C THR A 145 31.23 13.36 -2.02
N ALA A 146 30.12 12.70 -1.64
CA ALA A 146 28.94 12.63 -2.49
C ALA A 146 28.39 14.02 -2.79
N GLU A 147 28.22 14.29 -4.07
CA GLU A 147 27.50 15.47 -4.55
C GLU A 147 26.00 15.22 -4.44
N ILE A 148 25.30 16.21 -3.93
CA ILE A 148 23.84 16.18 -3.80
C ILE A 148 23.29 17.14 -4.86
N PRO A 149 22.62 16.65 -5.92
CA PRO A 149 22.22 17.48 -7.06
C PRO A 149 20.93 18.29 -6.82
N PHE A 150 20.54 18.48 -5.57
CA PHE A 150 19.35 19.23 -5.14
C PHE A 150 19.57 19.87 -3.77
N ASP A 151 18.73 20.86 -3.45
CA ASP A 151 18.84 21.65 -2.22
C ASP A 151 18.42 20.85 -0.97
N PHE A 152 18.96 21.24 0.18
CA PHE A 152 18.48 20.76 1.47
C PHE A 152 17.07 21.35 1.79
N PRO A 153 16.26 20.62 2.56
CA PRO A 153 16.55 19.35 3.22
C PRO A 153 16.53 18.15 2.26
N VAL A 154 17.25 17.09 2.61
CA VAL A 154 17.42 15.89 1.80
C VAL A 154 16.92 14.67 2.55
N ILE A 155 16.15 13.83 1.89
CA ILE A 155 15.72 12.51 2.42
C ILE A 155 16.85 11.50 2.15
N ILE A 156 17.21 10.73 3.18
CA ILE A 156 18.16 9.62 3.10
C ILE A 156 17.46 8.33 3.52
N LYS A 157 17.55 7.30 2.68
CA LYS A 157 16.96 5.99 2.96
C LYS A 157 17.82 4.86 2.39
N PRO A 158 17.82 3.65 3.01
CA PRO A 158 18.56 2.52 2.46
C PRO A 158 17.94 2.03 1.15
N SER A 159 18.77 1.62 0.20
CA SER A 159 18.33 0.91 -1.01
C SER A 159 17.88 -0.53 -0.66
N ASN A 160 18.60 -1.18 0.25
CA ASN A 160 18.30 -2.52 0.74
C ASN A 160 17.76 -2.48 2.17
N SER A 161 16.43 -2.49 2.30
CA SER A 161 15.75 -2.46 3.60
C SER A 161 16.06 -3.69 4.47
N MET A 162 16.23 -4.88 3.89
CA MET A 162 16.49 -6.10 4.65
C MET A 162 17.89 -6.08 5.28
N ALA A 163 18.91 -5.75 4.49
CA ALA A 163 20.28 -5.60 5.03
C ALA A 163 20.33 -4.51 6.09
N TYR A 164 19.66 -3.38 5.83
CA TYR A 164 19.60 -2.27 6.78
C TYR A 164 18.96 -2.65 8.11
N TRP A 165 17.88 -3.44 8.12
CA TRP A 165 17.22 -3.84 9.37
C TRP A 165 18.11 -4.67 10.29
N ASN A 166 19.07 -5.39 9.75
CA ASN A 166 20.02 -6.21 10.50
C ASN A 166 21.20 -5.41 11.09
N CYS A 167 21.40 -4.14 10.67
CA CYS A 167 22.47 -3.28 11.17
C CYS A 167 22.11 -2.64 12.49
N HIS A 168 23.14 -2.28 13.30
CA HIS A 168 22.96 -1.68 14.62
C HIS A 168 23.79 -0.41 14.76
N PHE A 169 23.11 0.73 14.94
CA PHE A 169 23.73 2.02 15.22
C PHE A 169 22.76 2.94 15.98
N PRO A 170 23.28 3.96 16.71
CA PRO A 170 22.45 4.89 17.46
C PRO A 170 21.49 5.67 16.57
N HIS A 171 20.28 5.96 17.10
CA HIS A 171 19.26 6.75 16.39
C HIS A 171 18.85 6.21 15.02
N LYS A 172 18.93 4.91 14.81
CA LYS A 172 18.53 4.24 13.56
C LYS A 172 17.07 4.52 13.24
N LYS A 173 16.84 4.94 11.98
CA LYS A 173 15.50 5.24 11.43
C LYS A 173 15.34 4.57 10.07
N LYS A 174 14.09 4.39 9.65
CA LYS A 174 13.78 3.92 8.28
C LYS A 174 14.11 4.98 7.23
N VAL A 175 13.89 6.26 7.57
CA VAL A 175 14.08 7.42 6.70
C VAL A 175 14.65 8.55 7.53
N PHE A 176 15.68 9.21 7.04
CA PHE A 176 16.27 10.40 7.65
C PHE A 176 15.96 11.63 6.83
N LEU A 177 15.92 12.78 7.50
CA LEU A 177 15.84 14.09 6.89
C LEU A 177 17.07 14.89 7.32
N ALA A 178 18.01 15.08 6.41
CA ALA A 178 19.16 15.96 6.61
C ALA A 178 18.75 17.40 6.28
N GLN A 179 18.87 18.33 7.22
CA GLN A 179 18.53 19.74 7.05
C GLN A 179 19.62 20.52 6.32
N ASN A 180 20.85 20.04 6.40
CA ASN A 180 22.06 20.67 5.86
C ASN A 180 23.15 19.61 5.65
N ARG A 181 24.31 20.04 5.16
CA ARG A 181 25.46 19.15 4.89
C ARG A 181 25.99 18.47 6.15
N GLU A 182 26.00 19.16 7.28
CA GLU A 182 26.49 18.61 8.56
C GLU A 182 25.61 17.44 9.03
N ASP A 183 24.27 17.61 8.98
CA ASP A 183 23.32 16.52 9.27
C ASP A 183 23.54 15.34 8.32
N PHE A 184 23.72 15.61 7.01
CA PHE A 184 23.97 14.58 6.01
C PHE A 184 25.22 13.76 6.33
N ASP A 185 26.35 14.45 6.61
CA ASP A 185 27.61 13.80 6.93
C ASP A 185 27.54 12.99 8.24
N ALA A 186 26.84 13.50 9.25
CA ALA A 186 26.62 12.78 10.51
C ALA A 186 25.77 11.50 10.31
N ILE A 187 24.67 11.61 9.57
CA ILE A 187 23.76 10.48 9.29
C ILE A 187 24.48 9.41 8.47
N THR A 188 25.13 9.78 7.36
CA THR A 188 25.80 8.82 6.48
C THR A 188 27.00 8.17 7.16
N THR A 189 27.73 8.91 8.00
CA THR A 189 28.82 8.37 8.82
C THR A 189 28.29 7.36 9.85
N ALA A 190 27.16 7.61 10.50
CA ALA A 190 26.55 6.68 11.42
C ALA A 190 26.09 5.39 10.74
N ILE A 191 25.48 5.51 9.53
CA ILE A 191 25.00 4.37 8.76
C ILE A 191 26.18 3.52 8.27
N TYR A 192 27.15 4.12 7.58
CA TYR A 192 28.30 3.41 7.03
C TYR A 192 29.37 3.04 8.07
N GLY A 193 29.27 3.57 9.27
CA GLY A 193 30.04 3.09 10.44
C GLY A 193 29.46 1.82 11.06
N SER A 194 28.29 1.35 10.60
CA SER A 194 27.66 0.09 11.00
C SER A 194 27.99 -1.03 10.00
N GLU A 195 27.25 -2.13 10.11
CA GLU A 195 27.37 -3.28 9.19
C GLU A 195 26.76 -3.02 7.80
N TYR A 196 26.10 -1.87 7.58
CA TYR A 196 25.47 -1.54 6.32
C TYR A 196 26.51 -1.16 5.25
N GLN A 197 26.49 -1.84 4.11
CA GLN A 197 27.45 -1.64 3.01
C GLN A 197 26.76 -1.36 1.66
N ASP A 198 25.43 -1.50 1.60
CA ASP A 198 24.67 -1.23 0.38
C ASP A 198 24.48 0.29 0.19
N ASP A 199 23.97 0.67 -0.95
CA ASP A 199 23.76 2.06 -1.34
C ASP A 199 22.68 2.76 -0.49
N LEU A 200 22.85 4.06 -0.28
CA LEU A 200 21.83 4.95 0.23
C LEU A 200 21.19 5.73 -0.92
N ILE A 201 19.89 5.77 -0.93
CA ILE A 201 19.11 6.62 -1.82
C ILE A 201 18.99 8.02 -1.17
N LEU A 202 19.49 9.01 -1.86
CA LEU A 202 19.28 10.43 -1.55
C LEU A 202 18.11 10.91 -2.37
N GLN A 203 17.15 11.57 -1.75
CA GLN A 203 15.95 12.01 -2.45
C GLN A 203 15.61 13.45 -2.08
N GLU A 204 15.22 14.23 -3.07
CA GLU A 204 14.71 15.57 -2.90
C GLU A 204 13.53 15.57 -1.93
N TYR A 205 13.52 16.48 -0.99
CA TYR A 205 12.39 16.68 -0.10
C TYR A 205 11.29 17.46 -0.81
N ILE A 206 10.13 16.82 -0.96
CA ILE A 206 8.93 17.50 -1.47
C ILE A 206 8.19 18.13 -0.28
N PRO A 207 8.01 19.47 -0.23
CA PRO A 207 7.37 20.14 0.88
C PRO A 207 5.87 19.81 1.00
N GLY A 208 5.27 20.16 2.13
CA GLY A 208 3.85 19.96 2.41
C GLY A 208 3.59 18.89 3.46
N ASP A 209 2.40 18.96 4.05
CA ASP A 209 1.92 18.03 5.07
C ASP A 209 1.27 16.75 4.48
N ASP A 210 0.65 15.95 5.33
CA ASP A 210 -0.04 14.71 4.95
C ASP A 210 -1.14 14.97 3.88
N GLY A 211 -1.79 16.14 3.93
CA GLY A 211 -2.82 16.54 2.97
C GLY A 211 -2.33 16.80 1.55
N CYS A 212 -1.00 16.93 1.34
CA CYS A 212 -0.37 17.02 0.02
C CYS A 212 -0.16 15.63 -0.60
N MET A 213 -0.22 14.55 0.19
CA MET A 213 -0.12 13.18 -0.34
C MET A 213 -1.35 12.81 -1.18
N ARG A 214 -1.14 11.92 -2.12
CA ARG A 214 -2.19 11.24 -2.89
C ARG A 214 -1.87 9.75 -2.94
N VAL A 215 -2.93 8.95 -2.95
CA VAL A 215 -2.86 7.51 -3.14
C VAL A 215 -3.80 7.12 -4.27
N LEU A 216 -3.26 6.53 -5.33
CA LEU A 216 -4.07 6.02 -6.44
C LEU A 216 -4.10 4.49 -6.37
N ASN A 217 -5.29 3.91 -6.40
CA ASN A 217 -5.47 2.48 -6.63
C ASN A 217 -6.05 2.27 -8.03
N ALA A 218 -5.51 1.31 -8.75
CA ALA A 218 -6.00 0.92 -10.06
C ALA A 218 -6.24 -0.59 -10.14
N TYR A 219 -7.08 -0.98 -11.07
CA TYR A 219 -7.22 -2.35 -11.55
C TYR A 219 -7.16 -2.36 -13.08
N CYS A 220 -6.24 -3.16 -13.63
CA CYS A 220 -6.13 -3.43 -15.04
C CYS A 220 -6.59 -4.86 -15.32
N GLY A 221 -7.37 -5.04 -16.39
CA GLY A 221 -7.82 -6.36 -16.83
C GLY A 221 -6.69 -7.21 -17.40
N LEU A 222 -6.98 -8.50 -17.65
CA LEU A 222 -6.06 -9.45 -18.27
C LEU A 222 -5.64 -9.04 -19.70
N ASP A 223 -6.34 -8.08 -20.31
CA ASP A 223 -6.02 -7.46 -21.59
C ASP A 223 -5.15 -6.21 -21.47
N GLY A 224 -4.62 -5.91 -20.28
CA GLY A 224 -3.81 -4.73 -19.99
C GLY A 224 -4.59 -3.40 -19.99
N LYS A 225 -5.93 -3.43 -20.08
CA LYS A 225 -6.74 -2.21 -20.08
C LYS A 225 -7.14 -1.81 -18.68
N VAL A 226 -7.01 -0.53 -18.37
CA VAL A 226 -7.46 0.02 -17.07
C VAL A 226 -8.98 -0.08 -16.97
N ARG A 227 -9.46 -0.70 -15.91
CA ARG A 227 -10.88 -0.90 -15.60
C ARG A 227 -11.35 -0.02 -14.44
N LEU A 228 -10.47 0.26 -13.50
CA LEU A 228 -10.79 1.10 -12.34
C LEU A 228 -9.60 2.00 -12.01
N LEU A 229 -9.92 3.28 -11.75
CA LEU A 229 -9.02 4.23 -11.11
C LEU A 229 -9.74 4.87 -9.93
N ALA A 230 -9.11 4.89 -8.77
CA ALA A 230 -9.63 5.51 -7.56
C ALA A 230 -8.53 6.28 -6.84
N LEU A 231 -8.73 7.59 -6.69
CA LEU A 231 -7.78 8.50 -6.06
C LEU A 231 -8.23 8.87 -4.65
N GLY A 232 -7.32 8.82 -3.71
CA GLY A 232 -7.51 9.25 -2.33
C GLY A 232 -6.59 10.41 -1.96
N ARG A 233 -7.10 11.32 -1.14
CA ARG A 233 -6.32 12.34 -0.44
C ARG A 233 -6.14 11.91 1.00
N PRO A 234 -4.95 11.52 1.43
CA PRO A 234 -4.62 11.33 2.83
C PRO A 234 -4.90 12.59 3.64
N LEU A 235 -5.43 12.42 4.83
CA LEU A 235 -5.72 13.51 5.76
C LEU A 235 -4.79 13.47 6.95
N LEU A 236 -4.39 12.27 7.36
CA LEU A 236 -3.44 12.01 8.44
C LEU A 236 -2.73 10.69 8.18
N GLU A 237 -1.45 10.63 8.55
CA GLU A 237 -0.65 9.40 8.63
C GLU A 237 -0.64 8.80 10.04
N GLU A 238 -0.26 7.54 10.17
CA GLU A 238 0.08 6.93 11.45
C GLU A 238 1.35 7.56 12.03
N GLN A 239 1.39 7.77 13.34
CA GLN A 239 2.41 8.62 13.97
C GLN A 239 3.52 7.85 14.69
N THR A 240 3.45 6.52 14.75
CA THR A 240 4.53 5.71 15.36
C THR A 240 5.69 5.55 14.37
N PRO A 241 6.94 5.37 14.84
CA PRO A 241 8.09 5.14 13.96
C PRO A 241 7.87 4.02 12.91
N GLU A 242 7.22 2.93 13.32
CA GLU A 242 6.91 1.80 12.43
C GLU A 242 5.68 2.06 11.55
N GLY A 243 4.88 3.07 11.90
CA GLY A 243 3.64 3.42 11.19
C GLY A 243 3.78 4.52 10.16
N ILE A 244 4.88 5.26 10.16
CA ILE A 244 5.14 6.36 9.21
C ILE A 244 5.03 5.83 7.77
N GLY A 245 4.37 6.59 6.90
CA GLY A 245 4.04 6.21 5.53
C GLY A 245 2.73 5.41 5.40
N ASN A 246 2.06 5.05 6.50
CA ASN A 246 0.73 4.46 6.45
C ASN A 246 -0.35 5.51 6.74
N TYR A 247 -1.39 5.53 5.96
CA TYR A 247 -2.46 6.50 6.13
C TYR A 247 -3.44 6.09 7.24
N ALA A 248 -3.78 7.06 8.09
CA ALA A 248 -4.75 6.90 9.18
C ALA A 248 -6.16 7.32 8.79
N ALA A 249 -6.28 8.21 7.80
CA ALA A 249 -7.54 8.61 7.19
C ALA A 249 -7.31 9.06 5.74
N ILE A 250 -8.24 8.71 4.86
CA ILE A 250 -8.24 9.08 3.43
C ILE A 250 -9.62 9.57 3.06
N MET A 251 -9.68 10.65 2.31
CA MET A 251 -10.88 11.12 1.62
C MET A 251 -10.76 10.80 0.14
N SER A 252 -11.73 10.09 -0.43
CA SER A 252 -11.78 9.85 -1.87
C SER A 252 -12.00 11.15 -2.62
N ILE A 253 -11.23 11.35 -3.68
CA ILE A 253 -11.28 12.52 -4.55
C ILE A 253 -11.22 12.09 -6.02
N LYS A 254 -11.41 13.05 -6.92
CA LYS A 254 -11.22 12.90 -8.36
C LYS A 254 -10.26 13.97 -8.85
N ASP A 255 -9.36 13.58 -9.74
CA ASP A 255 -8.48 14.45 -10.52
C ASP A 255 -8.36 13.84 -11.91
N GLU A 256 -9.08 14.40 -12.87
CA GLU A 256 -9.21 13.81 -14.21
C GLU A 256 -7.89 13.81 -14.98
N GLU A 257 -7.09 14.86 -14.83
CA GLU A 257 -5.80 14.98 -15.52
C GLU A 257 -4.81 13.93 -15.01
N LEU A 258 -4.59 13.90 -13.70
CA LEU A 258 -3.72 12.90 -13.06
C LEU A 258 -4.17 11.47 -13.40
N MET A 259 -5.47 11.18 -13.22
CA MET A 259 -5.99 9.84 -13.46
C MET A 259 -5.89 9.44 -14.93
N GLY A 260 -6.03 10.41 -15.86
CA GLY A 260 -5.84 10.19 -17.30
C GLY A 260 -4.38 9.85 -17.64
N ARG A 261 -3.41 10.56 -17.07
CA ARG A 261 -1.98 10.27 -17.24
C ARG A 261 -1.62 8.88 -16.69
N MET A 262 -2.12 8.55 -15.50
CA MET A 262 -1.88 7.25 -14.87
C MET A 262 -2.52 6.10 -15.65
N LYS A 263 -3.71 6.34 -16.24
CA LYS A 263 -4.34 5.37 -17.16
C LYS A 263 -3.44 5.07 -18.35
N ALA A 264 -2.99 6.11 -19.05
CA ALA A 264 -2.13 5.96 -20.22
C ALA A 264 -0.83 5.20 -19.87
N PHE A 265 -0.19 5.55 -18.77
CA PHE A 265 0.99 4.87 -18.26
C PHE A 265 0.75 3.37 -18.02
N LEU A 266 -0.30 3.00 -17.29
CA LEU A 266 -0.60 1.61 -16.96
C LEU A 266 -0.94 0.77 -18.18
N GLU A 267 -1.69 1.33 -19.14
CA GLU A 267 -2.06 0.63 -20.37
C GLU A 267 -0.86 0.42 -21.29
N ASP A 268 0.05 1.38 -21.34
CA ASP A 268 1.22 1.32 -22.22
C ASP A 268 2.30 0.35 -21.69
N VAL A 269 2.48 0.29 -20.37
CA VAL A 269 3.36 -0.73 -19.75
C VAL A 269 2.73 -2.12 -19.73
N GLY A 270 1.47 -2.27 -20.13
CA GLY A 270 0.75 -3.55 -20.15
C GLY A 270 0.49 -4.12 -18.78
N TRP A 271 0.17 -3.26 -17.77
CA TRP A 271 -0.08 -3.72 -16.41
C TRP A 271 -1.33 -4.60 -16.32
N GLU A 272 -1.25 -5.70 -15.56
CA GLU A 272 -2.39 -6.57 -15.24
C GLU A 272 -2.63 -6.61 -13.72
N GLY A 273 -3.88 -6.61 -13.29
CA GLY A 273 -4.26 -6.70 -11.88
C GLY A 273 -4.22 -5.37 -11.14
N PHE A 274 -4.08 -5.47 -9.82
CA PHE A 274 -4.07 -4.30 -8.94
C PHE A 274 -2.74 -3.58 -8.93
N SER A 275 -2.81 -2.26 -8.75
CA SER A 275 -1.66 -1.42 -8.46
C SER A 275 -2.04 -0.30 -7.49
N ASN A 276 -1.04 0.18 -6.75
CA ASN A 276 -1.19 1.28 -5.81
C ASN A 276 0.00 2.23 -5.94
N PHE A 277 -0.26 3.51 -6.16
CA PHE A 277 0.76 4.55 -6.28
C PHE A 277 0.68 5.51 -5.11
N ASP A 278 1.83 5.79 -4.52
CA ASP A 278 2.00 6.85 -3.55
C ASP A 278 2.69 8.05 -4.22
N MET A 279 2.08 9.22 -4.10
CA MET A 279 2.57 10.45 -4.72
C MET A 279 2.30 11.67 -3.85
N LYS A 280 3.02 12.75 -4.09
CA LYS A 280 2.85 14.00 -3.35
C LYS A 280 2.71 15.17 -4.32
N TYR A 281 1.75 16.04 -4.04
CA TYR A 281 1.61 17.31 -4.73
C TYR A 281 2.73 18.26 -4.29
N ASP A 282 3.49 18.76 -5.24
CA ASP A 282 4.54 19.73 -5.03
C ASP A 282 4.00 21.13 -5.37
N SER A 283 3.83 21.97 -4.37
CA SER A 283 3.33 23.32 -4.55
C SER A 283 4.32 24.27 -5.22
N ARG A 284 5.58 23.86 -5.39
CA ARG A 284 6.62 24.67 -6.04
C ARG A 284 6.44 24.75 -7.55
N ASP A 285 5.97 23.65 -8.17
CA ASP A 285 5.77 23.53 -9.61
C ASP A 285 4.35 23.09 -10.00
N GLY A 286 3.49 22.80 -9.03
CA GLY A 286 2.11 22.38 -9.26
C GLY A 286 1.97 20.94 -9.77
N GLN A 287 2.99 20.10 -9.66
CA GLN A 287 3.00 18.75 -10.18
C GLN A 287 2.90 17.71 -9.06
N TYR A 288 2.41 16.50 -9.43
CA TYR A 288 2.44 15.35 -8.55
C TYR A 288 3.74 14.56 -8.74
N LYS A 289 4.51 14.40 -7.67
CA LYS A 289 5.74 13.61 -7.67
C LYS A 289 5.43 12.19 -7.21
N LEU A 290 5.65 11.22 -8.08
CA LEU A 290 5.42 9.80 -7.81
C LEU A 290 6.56 9.24 -6.97
N PHE A 291 6.27 8.65 -5.81
CA PHE A 291 7.29 8.11 -4.91
C PHE A 291 7.56 6.62 -5.13
N GLU A 292 6.49 5.87 -5.37
CA GLU A 292 6.58 4.42 -5.58
C GLU A 292 5.28 3.89 -6.19
N MET A 293 5.41 2.74 -6.82
CA MET A 293 4.31 1.87 -7.19
C MET A 293 4.42 0.58 -6.40
N ASN A 294 3.31 0.17 -5.81
CA ASN A 294 3.18 -1.12 -5.18
C ASN A 294 2.43 -2.06 -6.13
N PRO A 295 2.97 -3.25 -6.49
CA PRO A 295 2.41 -4.15 -7.49
C PRO A 295 1.19 -4.93 -6.97
N ARG A 296 0.36 -4.30 -6.19
CA ARG A 296 -0.83 -4.85 -5.53
C ARG A 296 -1.75 -3.71 -5.08
N GLN A 297 -2.96 -4.03 -4.59
CA GLN A 297 -3.79 -3.07 -3.88
C GLN A 297 -3.10 -2.62 -2.57
N GLY A 298 -3.25 -1.35 -2.21
CA GLY A 298 -2.60 -0.77 -1.03
C GLY A 298 -3.22 -1.26 0.30
N ARG A 299 -2.50 -1.09 1.41
CA ARG A 299 -3.00 -1.39 2.76
C ARG A 299 -4.30 -0.64 3.09
N SER A 300 -4.48 0.53 2.54
CA SER A 300 -5.68 1.38 2.67
C SER A 300 -6.72 1.17 1.57
N SER A 301 -6.49 0.28 0.60
CA SER A 301 -7.30 0.10 -0.61
C SER A 301 -8.80 -0.10 -0.37
N PHE A 302 -9.17 -0.54 0.83
CA PHE A 302 -10.58 -0.67 1.19
C PHE A 302 -11.35 0.67 1.08
N PHE A 303 -10.68 1.83 1.04
CA PHE A 303 -11.34 3.12 0.78
C PHE A 303 -12.08 3.11 -0.57
N VAL A 304 -11.54 2.40 -1.56
CA VAL A 304 -12.14 2.24 -2.90
C VAL A 304 -13.44 1.46 -2.80
N THR A 305 -13.41 0.29 -2.14
CA THR A 305 -14.62 -0.50 -1.89
C THR A 305 -15.65 0.27 -1.07
N ALA A 306 -15.20 0.98 -0.04
CA ALA A 306 -16.08 1.75 0.84
C ALA A 306 -16.75 2.94 0.14
N SER A 307 -16.11 3.53 -0.87
CA SER A 307 -16.69 4.58 -1.71
C SER A 307 -17.66 4.07 -2.80
N GLY A 308 -17.90 2.75 -2.85
CA GLY A 308 -18.87 2.14 -3.76
C GLY A 308 -18.24 1.33 -4.90
N TYR A 309 -16.92 1.38 -5.09
CA TYR A 309 -16.19 0.71 -6.15
C TYR A 309 -15.52 -0.55 -5.60
N ASN A 310 -16.28 -1.64 -5.49
CA ASN A 310 -15.82 -2.85 -4.82
C ASN A 310 -14.71 -3.58 -5.60
N LEU A 311 -13.49 -3.59 -5.09
CA LEU A 311 -12.31 -4.18 -5.73
C LEU A 311 -12.48 -5.67 -6.12
N ALA A 312 -13.16 -6.45 -5.28
CA ALA A 312 -13.36 -7.87 -5.57
C ALA A 312 -14.24 -8.10 -6.81
N LYS A 313 -15.16 -7.16 -7.14
CA LYS A 313 -16.00 -7.28 -8.33
C LYS A 313 -15.18 -7.18 -9.61
N TRP A 314 -14.31 -6.17 -9.74
CA TRP A 314 -13.46 -6.04 -10.93
C TRP A 314 -12.63 -7.28 -11.18
N LEU A 315 -12.01 -7.81 -10.12
CA LEU A 315 -11.22 -9.03 -10.24
C LEU A 315 -12.06 -10.24 -10.64
N VAL A 316 -13.17 -10.51 -9.94
CA VAL A 316 -13.99 -11.71 -10.18
C VAL A 316 -14.66 -11.67 -11.55
N GLU A 317 -15.23 -10.53 -11.95
CA GLU A 317 -15.86 -10.37 -13.25
C GLU A 317 -14.87 -10.57 -14.41
N ASP A 318 -13.61 -10.19 -14.21
CA ASP A 318 -12.53 -10.41 -15.17
C ASP A 318 -12.05 -11.87 -15.19
N VAL A 319 -11.51 -12.37 -14.05
CA VAL A 319 -10.77 -13.64 -14.03
C VAL A 319 -11.65 -14.90 -13.85
N VAL A 320 -12.90 -14.74 -13.39
CA VAL A 320 -13.83 -15.86 -13.16
C VAL A 320 -14.96 -15.85 -14.16
N GLU A 321 -15.59 -14.68 -14.35
CA GLU A 321 -16.77 -14.56 -15.19
C GLU A 321 -16.42 -14.27 -16.66
N ASN A 322 -15.17 -13.91 -16.96
CA ASN A 322 -14.71 -13.50 -18.30
C ASN A 322 -15.58 -12.35 -18.89
N LYS A 323 -15.99 -11.43 -18.01
CA LYS A 323 -16.82 -10.26 -18.34
C LYS A 323 -16.22 -8.99 -17.73
N PRO A 324 -15.04 -8.56 -18.19
CA PRO A 324 -14.39 -7.38 -17.63
C PRO A 324 -15.30 -6.14 -17.83
N GLN A 325 -15.38 -5.33 -16.81
CA GLN A 325 -16.11 -4.06 -16.85
C GLN A 325 -15.42 -3.05 -17.79
N GLY A 326 -16.17 -2.05 -18.24
CA GLY A 326 -15.59 -0.87 -18.86
C GLY A 326 -14.82 0.00 -17.87
N LEU A 327 -14.12 1.02 -18.38
CA LEU A 327 -13.40 1.99 -17.55
C LEU A 327 -14.33 2.69 -16.57
N THR A 328 -13.97 2.67 -15.31
CA THR A 328 -14.60 3.42 -14.22
C THR A 328 -13.57 4.32 -13.55
N ILE A 329 -13.85 5.62 -13.54
CA ILE A 329 -13.10 6.61 -12.76
C ILE A 329 -13.92 6.91 -11.53
N ALA A 330 -13.41 6.55 -10.34
CA ALA A 330 -14.11 6.74 -9.09
C ALA A 330 -14.24 8.25 -8.75
N ASP A 331 -15.46 8.71 -8.47
CA ASP A 331 -15.78 10.12 -8.21
C ASP A 331 -16.59 10.34 -6.93
N THR A 332 -16.97 9.26 -6.24
CA THR A 332 -17.76 9.32 -5.02
C THR A 332 -16.92 9.81 -3.85
N ARG A 333 -17.37 10.89 -3.20
CA ARG A 333 -16.75 11.40 -1.97
C ARG A 333 -17.09 10.50 -0.79
N HIS A 334 -16.06 9.99 -0.13
CA HIS A 334 -16.16 9.11 1.04
C HIS A 334 -14.96 9.30 1.98
N LEU A 335 -15.18 9.17 3.27
CA LEU A 335 -14.13 9.19 4.29
C LEU A 335 -13.85 7.76 4.77
N TRP A 336 -12.68 7.28 4.45
CA TRP A 336 -12.15 6.06 5.05
C TRP A 336 -11.20 6.39 6.20
N MET A 337 -11.20 5.58 7.25
CA MET A 337 -10.31 5.75 8.40
C MET A 337 -9.96 4.43 9.07
N ILE A 338 -8.77 4.38 9.66
CA ILE A 338 -8.33 3.32 10.57
C ILE A 338 -8.17 3.89 11.99
N ALA A 339 -7.87 5.18 12.11
CA ALA A 339 -7.86 5.91 13.37
C ALA A 339 -9.27 6.37 13.77
N PRO A 340 -9.53 6.63 15.07
CA PRO A 340 -10.80 7.20 15.54
C PRO A 340 -11.11 8.57 14.93
N ALA A 341 -12.38 8.83 14.65
CA ALA A 341 -12.86 10.13 14.14
C ALA A 341 -12.45 11.32 15.03
N GLY A 342 -12.34 11.12 16.34
CA GLY A 342 -11.88 12.15 17.28
C GLY A 342 -10.42 12.55 17.07
N ILE A 343 -9.57 11.64 16.62
CA ILE A 343 -8.19 11.94 16.26
C ILE A 343 -8.16 12.82 15.01
N ILE A 344 -8.90 12.44 13.97
CA ILE A 344 -8.97 13.24 12.74
C ILE A 344 -9.44 14.67 13.06
N LYS A 345 -10.52 14.82 13.82
CA LYS A 345 -11.07 16.14 14.22
C LYS A 345 -10.08 16.96 15.04
N LYS A 346 -9.21 16.33 15.82
CA LYS A 346 -8.24 17.01 16.71
C LYS A 346 -6.95 17.40 16.00
N TYR A 347 -6.46 16.56 15.08
CA TYR A 347 -5.11 16.69 14.55
C TYR A 347 -5.05 17.14 13.09
N LEU A 348 -6.16 17.10 12.35
CA LEU A 348 -6.27 17.70 11.02
C LEU A 348 -6.28 19.24 11.18
N LYS A 349 -5.24 19.89 10.65
CA LYS A 349 -5.03 21.34 10.82
C LYS A 349 -5.80 22.17 9.79
N ASP A 350 -5.94 21.66 8.59
CA ASP A 350 -6.66 22.31 7.49
C ASP A 350 -8.17 22.40 7.82
N GLN A 351 -8.67 23.63 7.99
CA GLN A 351 -10.04 23.88 8.42
C GLN A 351 -11.07 23.60 7.32
N GLU A 352 -10.70 23.77 6.05
CA GLU A 352 -11.58 23.46 4.92
C GLU A 352 -11.78 21.94 4.81
N LEU A 353 -10.69 21.17 4.85
CA LEU A 353 -10.74 19.72 4.89
C LEU A 353 -11.49 19.20 6.13
N LEU A 354 -11.31 19.85 7.29
CA LEU A 354 -12.03 19.47 8.51
C LEU A 354 -13.54 19.72 8.37
N ALA A 355 -13.94 20.79 7.71
CA ALA A 355 -15.35 21.05 7.42
C ALA A 355 -15.94 19.99 6.49
N GLU A 356 -15.21 19.58 5.45
CA GLU A 356 -15.61 18.50 4.54
C GLU A 356 -15.72 17.15 5.28
N VAL A 357 -14.73 16.81 6.12
CA VAL A 357 -14.76 15.62 6.98
C VAL A 357 -16.02 15.60 7.86
N ARG A 358 -16.35 16.71 8.50
CA ARG A 358 -17.56 16.82 9.33
C ARG A 358 -18.84 16.63 8.52
N LYS A 359 -18.88 17.17 7.30
CA LYS A 359 -20.00 16.99 6.36
C LYS A 359 -20.17 15.52 6.00
N LEU A 360 -19.10 14.83 5.56
CA LEU A 360 -19.14 13.41 5.22
C LEU A 360 -19.58 12.55 6.42
N MET A 361 -19.10 12.88 7.63
CA MET A 361 -19.54 12.18 8.85
C MET A 361 -21.03 12.38 9.12
N LYS A 362 -21.57 13.60 8.92
CA LYS A 362 -23.00 13.89 9.08
C LYS A 362 -23.86 13.16 8.05
N GLU A 363 -23.35 13.02 6.83
CA GLU A 363 -24.02 12.30 5.73
C GLU A 363 -23.91 10.78 5.83
N GLY A 364 -23.18 10.25 6.82
CA GLY A 364 -22.93 8.80 6.96
C GLY A 364 -21.99 8.23 5.90
N LYS A 365 -21.32 9.06 5.11
CA LYS A 365 -20.35 8.67 4.08
C LYS A 365 -18.98 8.39 4.69
N VAL A 366 -18.94 7.47 5.65
CA VAL A 366 -17.74 7.10 6.40
C VAL A 366 -17.62 5.61 6.56
N SER A 367 -16.41 5.12 6.57
CA SER A 367 -16.10 3.71 6.87
C SER A 367 -14.87 3.59 7.73
N HIS A 368 -14.81 2.51 8.51
CA HIS A 368 -13.65 2.18 9.30
C HIS A 368 -13.01 0.88 8.78
N GLN A 369 -11.68 0.87 8.60
CA GLN A 369 -10.95 -0.28 8.06
C GLN A 369 -11.20 -1.58 8.84
N LEU A 370 -11.10 -1.53 10.15
CA LEU A 370 -11.05 -2.70 11.02
C LEU A 370 -12.41 -3.05 11.68
N PHE A 371 -13.49 -2.37 11.28
CA PHE A 371 -14.82 -2.59 11.82
C PHE A 371 -15.88 -2.65 10.74
N CYS A 372 -16.71 -3.69 10.78
CA CYS A 372 -17.97 -3.78 10.07
C CYS A 372 -18.97 -4.58 10.90
N LYS A 373 -20.28 -4.37 10.65
CA LYS A 373 -21.37 -5.01 11.42
C LYS A 373 -21.36 -6.52 11.24
N GLU A 374 -21.08 -6.99 10.03
CA GLU A 374 -21.06 -8.38 9.63
C GLU A 374 -19.99 -9.18 10.38
N ASP A 375 -18.89 -8.53 10.73
CA ASP A 375 -17.75 -9.11 11.45
C ASP A 375 -17.84 -8.95 12.97
N PHE A 376 -19.01 -8.60 13.49
CA PHE A 376 -19.16 -8.39 14.93
C PHE A 376 -19.05 -9.71 15.70
N THR A 377 -18.06 -9.77 16.60
CA THR A 377 -17.96 -10.73 17.71
C THR A 377 -17.53 -9.98 18.97
N LEU A 378 -17.86 -10.47 20.16
CA LEU A 378 -17.47 -9.83 21.40
C LEU A 378 -15.93 -9.67 21.52
N LYS A 379 -15.18 -10.73 21.16
CA LYS A 379 -13.71 -10.69 21.16
C LYS A 379 -13.15 -9.61 20.23
N ARG A 380 -13.72 -9.52 19.02
CA ARG A 380 -13.31 -8.50 18.04
C ARG A 380 -13.68 -7.08 18.49
N ALA A 381 -14.85 -6.90 19.05
CA ALA A 381 -15.30 -5.61 19.59
C ALA A 381 -14.38 -5.11 20.72
N ILE A 382 -14.02 -5.98 21.68
CA ILE A 382 -13.10 -5.65 22.76
C ILE A 382 -11.73 -5.27 22.19
N TRP A 383 -11.20 -6.07 21.24
CA TRP A 383 -9.94 -5.75 20.58
C TRP A 383 -10.01 -4.42 19.85
N TYR A 384 -11.08 -4.19 19.09
CA TYR A 384 -11.27 -2.95 18.33
C TYR A 384 -11.26 -1.74 19.25
N VAL A 385 -12.03 -1.75 20.34
CA VAL A 385 -12.07 -0.66 21.32
C VAL A 385 -10.67 -0.41 21.92
N LYS A 386 -9.97 -1.47 22.34
CA LYS A 386 -8.58 -1.34 22.85
C LYS A 386 -7.64 -0.72 21.80
N ASN A 387 -7.76 -1.13 20.55
CA ASN A 387 -6.95 -0.58 19.46
C ASN A 387 -7.25 0.91 19.23
N GLN A 388 -8.53 1.30 19.25
CA GLN A 388 -8.93 2.70 19.09
C GLN A 388 -8.41 3.57 20.25
N LEU A 389 -8.48 3.11 21.51
CA LEU A 389 -7.92 3.80 22.66
C LEU A 389 -6.40 3.92 22.57
N ASN A 390 -5.72 2.89 22.08
CA ASN A 390 -4.29 2.91 21.87
C ASN A 390 -3.87 3.96 20.81
N ASN A 391 -4.68 4.15 19.75
CA ASN A 391 -4.43 5.21 18.77
C ASN A 391 -4.42 6.61 19.42
N TYR A 392 -5.31 6.90 20.37
CA TYR A 392 -5.26 8.18 21.10
C TYR A 392 -3.95 8.35 21.90
N ARG A 393 -3.42 7.27 22.51
CA ARG A 393 -2.12 7.29 23.22
C ARG A 393 -0.97 7.52 22.25
N LYS A 394 -0.96 6.82 21.10
CA LYS A 394 0.04 6.98 20.04
C LYS A 394 0.07 8.41 19.52
N TYR A 395 -1.08 8.97 19.11
CA TYR A 395 -1.13 10.34 18.64
C TYR A 395 -0.74 11.37 19.69
N LYS A 396 -1.18 11.21 20.95
CA LYS A 396 -0.75 12.10 22.05
C LYS A 396 0.77 12.08 22.25
N ARG A 397 1.41 10.92 22.08
CA ARG A 397 2.86 10.74 22.29
C ARG A 397 3.69 11.24 21.11
N TYR A 398 3.29 10.93 19.90
CA TYR A 398 4.15 11.08 18.70
C TYR A 398 3.77 12.24 17.80
N PHE A 399 2.53 12.71 17.81
CA PHE A 399 2.10 13.77 16.89
C PHE A 399 2.78 15.11 17.20
N GLY A 400 3.43 15.67 16.18
CA GLY A 400 4.19 16.93 16.31
C GLY A 400 5.51 16.83 17.07
N ASN A 401 5.81 15.67 17.66
CA ASN A 401 7.09 15.43 18.32
C ASN A 401 8.07 14.74 17.35
N LYS A 402 8.75 15.56 16.54
CA LYS A 402 9.69 15.06 15.54
C LYS A 402 10.80 14.20 16.13
N SER A 403 11.31 14.54 17.34
CA SER A 403 12.36 13.78 18.01
C SER A 403 11.94 12.37 18.43
N LEU A 404 10.65 12.10 18.58
CA LEU A 404 10.13 10.77 18.89
C LEU A 404 9.62 10.01 17.66
N ARG A 405 9.34 10.73 16.56
CA ARG A 405 9.02 10.12 15.24
C ARG A 405 10.29 9.74 14.50
N ASP A 406 11.31 10.41 14.85
CA ASP A 406 12.67 10.29 14.33
C ASP A 406 13.46 9.23 15.16
#